data_78c2d1abfd447f563b43584e12aef495
#
_entry.id   78c2d1abfd447f563b43584e12aef495
#
_cell.length_a   1.000
_cell.length_b   1.000
_cell.length_c   1.000
_cell.angle_alpha   90.00
_cell.angle_beta   90.00
_cell.angle_gamma   90.00
#
_symmetry.space_group_name_H-M   'P 1'
#
loop_
_entity.id
_entity.type
_entity.pdbx_description
1 polymer ?
#
loop_
_entity_poly.entity_id
_entity_poly.type
_entity_poly.pdbx_seq_one_letter_code
_entity_poly.pdbx_strand_id
1 'polypeptide(L)'
;MAETLKGSILAPISSATESVKSLINRICGDLEPWQIVVYTGGTTFAILYLRDFLFHDDENLSDRAKQQFFKLAKKIPMIRKKIEEEMSKATSSIEESMNKNVEGEYLHRLPSSGLPADKLLEELKRYKQMTNNSWKTGMVSGTVYNGDDSLTELMAKTYGMFAWANPLHPDVFPDVRKMEAEVVRMCCSMFNGDKDSCGAVTSGGTESIMLAMLAYRNIARDNGIKIPEIIVPVSAHAAFDKAASYFHMKITHIPLDEKTRKVDLNALKRAIGRKTCVLVASAPQFPHGIIDPVEDIAKLGQKYGLPVHVDCCLGGFLLPFMDKAGFPVQPFDFRVPGVTSISADTHKYGFAPKGSSVIMYRTKALRGRQFFVQPNWTGGIYASPTFAGSRAGAIVAACWATMVHFGEEGYVDTTRRIISTTRHIASGLKSIKGIFVYGEPLVSVVGIGSNDFNIFRLFDALVEKNWNLNSLQFPSSLHLCVTLLHTQPGVAEQFIQDVKDCVQEIMKDPTAECGGAGAIYGMAQSIPDRSLVNEIAGAFLEACYSTQASKPAITNGVHATHNGDAKKA
;
A
#
# COMPACT_ATOMS: atom_id res chain seq x y z
N MET A 1 3.39 -65.56 -13.10
CA MET A 1 3.37 -64.58 -11.99
C MET A 1 2.62 -63.26 -12.34
N ALA A 2 2.57 -62.83 -13.59
CA ALA A 2 1.82 -61.60 -14.00
C ALA A 2 0.30 -61.82 -14.17
N GLU A 3 -0.16 -63.05 -14.47
CA GLU A 3 -1.60 -63.37 -14.59
C GLU A 3 -2.29 -63.58 -13.24
N THR A 4 -1.57 -64.03 -12.24
CA THR A 4 -2.10 -64.24 -10.88
C THR A 4 -2.30 -62.92 -10.11
N LEU A 5 -1.53 -61.89 -10.42
CA LEU A 5 -1.67 -60.57 -9.82
C LEU A 5 -2.84 -59.76 -10.42
N LYS A 6 -3.21 -60.00 -11.69
CA LYS A 6 -4.40 -59.34 -12.30
C LYS A 6 -5.72 -59.88 -11.71
N GLY A 7 -5.80 -61.13 -11.33
CA GLY A 7 -7.01 -61.72 -10.73
C GLY A 7 -7.30 -61.28 -9.30
N SER A 8 -6.26 -60.95 -8.50
CA SER A 8 -6.44 -60.61 -7.09
C SER A 8 -6.77 -59.12 -6.84
N ILE A 9 -6.50 -58.23 -7.80
CA ILE A 9 -6.82 -56.79 -7.70
C ILE A 9 -8.15 -56.44 -8.38
N LEU A 10 -8.53 -57.18 -9.43
CA LEU A 10 -9.76 -56.92 -10.18
C LEU A 10 -11.02 -57.51 -9.50
N ALA A 11 -10.91 -58.59 -8.76
CA ALA A 11 -12.05 -59.22 -8.06
C ALA A 11 -12.69 -58.33 -6.98
N PRO A 12 -11.94 -57.63 -6.08
CA PRO A 12 -12.55 -56.72 -5.11
C PRO A 12 -13.11 -55.45 -5.75
N ILE A 13 -12.54 -54.99 -6.89
CA ILE A 13 -13.06 -53.83 -7.62
C ILE A 13 -14.39 -54.17 -8.30
N SER A 14 -14.52 -55.35 -8.90
CA SER A 14 -15.79 -55.80 -9.52
C SER A 14 -16.91 -56.01 -8.50
N SER A 15 -16.59 -56.58 -7.35
CA SER A 15 -17.56 -56.76 -6.25
C SER A 15 -18.04 -55.42 -5.65
N ALA A 16 -17.14 -54.46 -5.47
CA ALA A 16 -17.49 -53.10 -5.02
C ALA A 16 -18.35 -52.38 -6.06
N THR A 17 -18.05 -52.55 -7.36
CA THR A 17 -18.81 -51.94 -8.46
C THR A 17 -20.24 -52.52 -8.53
N GLU A 18 -20.42 -53.83 -8.39
CA GLU A 18 -21.77 -54.45 -8.37
C GLU A 18 -22.57 -54.05 -7.13
N SER A 19 -21.93 -53.92 -5.97
CA SER A 19 -22.58 -53.45 -4.75
C SER A 19 -23.06 -51.99 -4.88
N VAL A 20 -22.25 -51.11 -5.47
CA VAL A 20 -22.58 -49.69 -5.76
C VAL A 20 -23.71 -49.63 -6.78
N LYS A 21 -23.67 -50.42 -7.86
CA LYS A 21 -24.69 -50.51 -8.88
C LYS A 21 -26.04 -50.97 -8.31
N SER A 22 -26.02 -52.01 -7.46
CA SER A 22 -27.22 -52.49 -6.78
C SER A 22 -27.83 -51.43 -5.85
N LEU A 23 -27.00 -50.67 -5.14
CA LEU A 23 -27.45 -49.58 -4.28
C LEU A 23 -28.06 -48.43 -5.12
N ILE A 24 -27.41 -48.04 -6.21
CA ILE A 24 -27.92 -47.00 -7.14
C ILE A 24 -29.26 -47.44 -7.72
N ASN A 25 -29.36 -48.66 -8.25
CA ASN A 25 -30.61 -49.19 -8.81
C ASN A 25 -31.75 -49.25 -7.79
N ARG A 26 -31.44 -49.53 -6.53
CA ARG A 26 -32.44 -49.54 -5.45
C ARG A 26 -32.91 -48.12 -5.07
N ILE A 27 -32.02 -47.13 -5.10
CA ILE A 27 -32.36 -45.75 -4.77
C ILE A 27 -33.09 -45.05 -5.93
N CYS A 28 -32.71 -45.37 -7.17
CA CYS A 28 -33.21 -44.72 -8.37
C CYS A 28 -34.27 -45.51 -9.10
N GLY A 29 -34.68 -46.69 -8.65
CA GLY A 29 -35.59 -47.60 -9.35
C GLY A 29 -36.98 -47.05 -9.60
N ASP A 30 -37.43 -46.13 -8.75
CA ASP A 30 -38.76 -45.50 -8.84
C ASP A 30 -38.70 -44.09 -9.50
N LEU A 31 -37.53 -43.68 -10.02
CA LEU A 31 -37.33 -42.37 -10.62
C LEU A 31 -37.38 -42.45 -12.16
N GLU A 32 -38.07 -41.49 -12.78
CA GLU A 32 -38.03 -41.29 -14.22
C GLU A 32 -36.62 -40.86 -14.66
N PRO A 33 -36.15 -41.24 -15.88
CA PRO A 33 -34.79 -40.92 -16.34
C PRO A 33 -34.44 -39.43 -16.25
N TRP A 34 -35.37 -38.53 -16.53
CA TRP A 34 -35.17 -37.08 -16.43
C TRP A 34 -34.96 -36.65 -14.95
N GLN A 35 -35.67 -37.27 -13.99
CA GLN A 35 -35.51 -36.97 -12.57
C GLN A 35 -34.11 -37.40 -12.07
N ILE A 36 -33.58 -38.52 -12.55
CA ILE A 36 -32.23 -38.99 -12.23
C ILE A 36 -31.21 -37.95 -12.73
N VAL A 37 -31.35 -37.44 -13.96
CA VAL A 37 -30.47 -36.43 -14.52
C VAL A 37 -30.53 -35.13 -13.71
N VAL A 38 -31.73 -34.66 -13.39
CA VAL A 38 -31.91 -33.38 -12.63
C VAL A 38 -31.37 -33.52 -11.20
N TYR A 39 -31.68 -34.61 -10.50
CA TYR A 39 -31.19 -34.82 -9.13
C TYR A 39 -29.67 -35.04 -9.09
N THR A 40 -29.11 -35.80 -10.01
CA THR A 40 -27.65 -36.00 -10.09
C THR A 40 -26.94 -34.71 -10.44
N GLY A 41 -27.43 -33.97 -11.45
CA GLY A 41 -26.90 -32.67 -11.84
C GLY A 41 -27.00 -31.65 -10.70
N GLY A 42 -28.17 -31.54 -10.08
CA GLY A 42 -28.41 -30.63 -8.95
C GLY A 42 -27.55 -30.96 -7.73
N THR A 43 -27.45 -32.24 -7.38
CA THR A 43 -26.60 -32.68 -6.26
C THR A 43 -25.13 -32.46 -6.56
N THR A 44 -24.67 -32.80 -7.76
CA THR A 44 -23.28 -32.53 -8.18
C THR A 44 -22.97 -31.03 -8.13
N PHE A 45 -23.85 -30.19 -8.66
CA PHE A 45 -23.71 -28.75 -8.59
C PHE A 45 -23.66 -28.24 -7.14
N ALA A 46 -24.58 -28.73 -6.28
CA ALA A 46 -24.61 -28.38 -4.86
C ALA A 46 -23.32 -28.80 -4.12
N ILE A 47 -22.81 -30.01 -4.39
CA ILE A 47 -21.55 -30.50 -3.80
C ILE A 47 -20.36 -29.65 -4.27
N LEU A 48 -20.28 -29.35 -5.56
CA LEU A 48 -19.21 -28.50 -6.11
C LEU A 48 -19.28 -27.08 -5.53
N TYR A 49 -20.49 -26.50 -5.44
CA TYR A 49 -20.71 -25.20 -4.84
C TYR A 49 -20.35 -25.19 -3.33
N LEU A 50 -20.81 -26.21 -2.57
CA LEU A 50 -20.47 -26.35 -1.16
C LEU A 50 -18.98 -26.57 -0.94
N ARG A 51 -18.35 -27.39 -1.78
CA ARG A 51 -16.90 -27.60 -1.72
C ARG A 51 -16.16 -26.29 -1.95
N ASP A 52 -16.51 -25.52 -3.00
CA ASP A 52 -15.93 -24.23 -3.30
C ASP A 52 -16.18 -23.22 -2.17
N PHE A 53 -17.39 -23.21 -1.63
CA PHE A 53 -17.76 -22.37 -0.49
C PHE A 53 -17.02 -22.74 0.80
N LEU A 54 -16.82 -24.03 1.09
CA LEU A 54 -16.20 -24.49 2.34
C LEU A 54 -14.67 -24.52 2.30
N PHE A 55 -14.08 -24.76 1.13
CA PHE A 55 -12.65 -25.01 0.96
C PHE A 55 -11.98 -24.02 0.01
N HIS A 56 -12.48 -22.78 -0.06
CA HIS A 56 -11.80 -21.72 -0.81
C HIS A 56 -10.48 -21.35 -0.12
N ASP A 57 -9.39 -21.32 -0.86
CA ASP A 57 -8.04 -21.12 -0.31
C ASP A 57 -7.77 -19.68 0.15
N ASP A 58 -8.62 -18.69 -0.23
CA ASP A 58 -8.29 -17.27 -0.13
C ASP A 58 -9.06 -16.50 0.96
N GLU A 59 -10.15 -17.05 1.53
CA GLU A 59 -11.00 -16.34 2.50
C GLU A 59 -11.49 -17.24 3.63
N ASN A 60 -11.65 -16.66 4.82
CA ASN A 60 -12.26 -17.37 5.96
C ASN A 60 -13.76 -17.62 5.73
N LEU A 61 -14.26 -18.76 6.24
CA LEU A 61 -15.65 -19.18 6.09
C LEU A 61 -16.64 -18.12 6.62
N SER A 62 -16.30 -17.48 7.75
CA SER A 62 -17.12 -16.40 8.35
C SER A 62 -17.25 -15.18 7.43
N ASP A 63 -16.19 -14.80 6.75
CA ASP A 63 -16.18 -13.62 5.88
C ASP A 63 -16.94 -13.91 4.59
N ARG A 64 -16.84 -15.12 4.05
CA ARG A 64 -17.66 -15.58 2.91
C ARG A 64 -19.15 -15.63 3.27
N ALA A 65 -19.48 -16.12 4.45
CA ALA A 65 -20.87 -16.15 4.91
C ALA A 65 -21.45 -14.73 5.02
N LYS A 66 -20.68 -13.77 5.59
CA LYS A 66 -21.05 -12.35 5.65
C LYS A 66 -21.22 -11.78 4.24
N GLN A 67 -20.27 -11.99 3.33
CA GLN A 67 -20.37 -11.50 1.95
C GLN A 67 -21.61 -12.02 1.22
N GLN A 68 -21.92 -13.31 1.36
CA GLN A 68 -23.15 -13.89 0.77
C GLN A 68 -24.42 -13.28 1.37
N PHE A 69 -24.46 -13.10 2.70
CA PHE A 69 -25.56 -12.43 3.38
C PHE A 69 -25.77 -11.01 2.82
N PHE A 70 -24.71 -10.20 2.70
CA PHE A 70 -24.82 -8.85 2.17
C PHE A 70 -25.18 -8.82 0.67
N LYS A 71 -24.66 -9.76 -0.14
CA LYS A 71 -25.10 -9.92 -1.54
C LYS A 71 -26.60 -10.20 -1.65
N LEU A 72 -27.16 -10.98 -0.74
CA LEU A 72 -28.59 -11.25 -0.68
C LEU A 72 -29.38 -10.02 -0.17
N ALA A 73 -28.90 -9.37 0.88
CA ALA A 73 -29.53 -8.17 1.43
C ALA A 73 -29.60 -7.02 0.39
N LYS A 74 -28.56 -6.83 -0.41
CA LYS A 74 -28.54 -5.86 -1.54
C LYS A 74 -29.60 -6.14 -2.62
N LYS A 75 -30.16 -7.35 -2.69
CA LYS A 75 -31.27 -7.67 -3.63
C LYS A 75 -32.64 -7.16 -3.14
N ILE A 76 -32.75 -6.78 -1.87
CA ILE A 76 -33.99 -6.22 -1.30
C ILE A 76 -34.12 -4.77 -1.78
N PRO A 77 -35.20 -4.40 -2.50
CA PRO A 77 -35.31 -3.08 -3.16
C PRO A 77 -35.15 -1.89 -2.21
N MET A 78 -35.69 -1.99 -0.99
CA MET A 78 -35.59 -0.92 0.01
C MET A 78 -34.14 -0.72 0.52
N ILE A 79 -33.43 -1.81 0.77
CA ILE A 79 -32.03 -1.77 1.22
C ILE A 79 -31.14 -1.24 0.07
N ARG A 80 -31.36 -1.74 -1.13
CA ARG A 80 -30.65 -1.31 -2.33
C ARG A 80 -30.80 0.19 -2.57
N LYS A 81 -32.02 0.73 -2.53
CA LYS A 81 -32.29 2.16 -2.71
C LYS A 81 -31.57 3.01 -1.68
N LYS A 82 -31.58 2.60 -0.39
CA LYS A 82 -30.89 3.32 0.68
C LYS A 82 -29.37 3.30 0.49
N ILE A 83 -28.80 2.17 0.07
CA ILE A 83 -27.36 2.06 -0.26
C ILE A 83 -27.02 2.98 -1.44
N GLU A 84 -27.81 2.97 -2.51
CA GLU A 84 -27.58 3.82 -3.69
C GLU A 84 -27.66 5.32 -3.33
N GLU A 85 -28.57 5.72 -2.46
CA GLU A 85 -28.68 7.11 -1.97
C GLU A 85 -27.45 7.52 -1.15
N GLU A 86 -26.99 6.68 -0.21
CA GLU A 86 -25.81 6.99 0.61
C GLU A 86 -24.51 6.95 -0.23
N MET A 87 -24.41 6.03 -1.18
CA MET A 87 -23.29 5.97 -2.12
C MET A 87 -23.25 7.22 -3.01
N SER A 88 -24.39 7.67 -3.53
CA SER A 88 -24.46 8.89 -4.33
C SER A 88 -24.02 10.13 -3.54
N LYS A 89 -24.46 10.25 -2.28
CA LYS A 89 -24.02 11.34 -1.39
C LYS A 89 -22.51 11.30 -1.15
N ALA A 90 -21.97 10.12 -0.83
CA ALA A 90 -20.54 9.94 -0.61
C ALA A 90 -19.73 10.30 -1.87
N THR A 91 -20.15 9.83 -3.04
CA THR A 91 -19.49 10.14 -4.32
C THR A 91 -19.52 11.63 -4.63
N SER A 92 -20.69 12.28 -4.48
CA SER A 92 -20.80 13.73 -4.68
C SER A 92 -19.94 14.54 -3.73
N SER A 93 -19.86 14.14 -2.45
CA SER A 93 -18.99 14.79 -1.46
C SER A 93 -17.49 14.62 -1.81
N ILE A 94 -17.10 13.45 -2.32
CA ILE A 94 -15.74 13.20 -2.80
C ILE A 94 -15.40 14.10 -3.99
N GLU A 95 -16.28 14.16 -5.00
CA GLU A 95 -16.08 15.00 -6.19
C GLU A 95 -16.01 16.49 -5.82
N GLU A 96 -16.89 16.96 -4.94
CA GLU A 96 -16.88 18.34 -4.46
C GLU A 96 -15.56 18.66 -3.72
N SER A 97 -15.13 17.79 -2.82
CA SER A 97 -13.87 17.94 -2.09
C SER A 97 -12.65 17.99 -3.02
N MET A 98 -12.61 17.15 -4.04
CA MET A 98 -11.50 17.13 -5.01
C MET A 98 -11.46 18.37 -5.88
N ASN A 99 -12.62 18.88 -6.27
CA ASN A 99 -12.71 20.06 -7.14
C ASN A 99 -12.65 21.40 -6.39
N LYS A 100 -12.69 21.39 -5.06
CA LYS A 100 -12.76 22.61 -4.22
C LYS A 100 -11.68 23.65 -4.54
N ASN A 101 -10.48 23.20 -4.89
CA ASN A 101 -9.32 24.05 -5.16
C ASN A 101 -8.90 24.04 -6.63
N VAL A 102 -9.70 23.43 -7.51
CA VAL A 102 -9.39 23.36 -8.95
C VAL A 102 -10.02 24.56 -9.63
N GLU A 103 -9.19 25.40 -10.24
CA GLU A 103 -9.60 26.59 -10.96
C GLU A 103 -9.46 26.43 -12.48
N GLY A 104 -10.40 27.00 -13.23
CA GLY A 104 -10.38 27.00 -14.70
C GLY A 104 -11.10 25.81 -15.30
N GLU A 105 -11.14 25.79 -16.62
CA GLU A 105 -11.77 24.73 -17.41
C GLU A 105 -10.77 23.60 -17.71
N TYR A 106 -11.28 22.36 -17.75
CA TYR A 106 -10.47 21.22 -18.16
C TYR A 106 -10.23 21.21 -19.67
N LEU A 107 -9.04 20.87 -20.10
CA LEU A 107 -8.71 20.64 -21.50
C LEU A 107 -9.21 19.24 -21.92
N HIS A 108 -10.25 19.21 -22.76
CA HIS A 108 -10.82 17.94 -23.27
C HIS A 108 -10.16 17.45 -24.57
N ARG A 109 -9.35 18.28 -25.23
CA ARG A 109 -8.64 17.97 -26.47
C ARG A 109 -7.41 18.84 -26.62
N LEU A 110 -6.48 18.40 -27.44
CA LEU A 110 -5.31 19.20 -27.77
C LEU A 110 -5.74 20.55 -28.38
N PRO A 111 -5.07 21.65 -28.02
CA PRO A 111 -5.26 22.93 -28.71
C PRO A 111 -4.98 22.79 -30.22
N SER A 112 -5.67 23.52 -31.04
CA SER A 112 -5.46 23.53 -32.50
C SER A 112 -4.09 24.06 -32.88
N SER A 113 -3.48 24.91 -32.04
CA SER A 113 -2.10 25.40 -32.16
C SER A 113 -1.41 25.36 -30.81
N GLY A 114 -0.09 25.07 -30.82
CA GLY A 114 0.71 25.03 -29.58
C GLY A 114 0.82 26.41 -28.94
N LEU A 115 0.94 26.45 -27.62
CA LEU A 115 1.23 27.68 -26.87
C LEU A 115 2.74 27.95 -26.88
N PRO A 116 3.15 29.22 -27.02
CA PRO A 116 4.54 29.65 -26.78
C PRO A 116 4.98 29.26 -25.37
N ALA A 117 6.28 28.95 -25.22
CA ALA A 117 6.81 28.44 -23.95
C ALA A 117 6.64 29.41 -22.78
N ASP A 118 6.78 30.71 -23.01
CA ASP A 118 6.57 31.76 -22.02
C ASP A 118 5.13 31.76 -21.48
N LYS A 119 4.14 31.70 -22.37
CA LYS A 119 2.72 31.63 -22.00
C LYS A 119 2.39 30.31 -21.28
N LEU A 120 2.98 29.19 -21.72
CA LEU A 120 2.82 27.93 -21.04
C LEU A 120 3.39 27.96 -19.61
N LEU A 121 4.55 28.60 -19.42
CA LEU A 121 5.14 28.76 -18.09
C LEU A 121 4.29 29.67 -17.17
N GLU A 122 3.61 30.69 -17.70
CA GLU A 122 2.63 31.47 -16.94
C GLU A 122 1.43 30.62 -16.50
N GLU A 123 0.90 29.81 -17.39
CA GLU A 123 -0.20 28.89 -17.06
C GLU A 123 0.23 27.85 -16.02
N LEU A 124 1.43 27.28 -16.11
CA LEU A 124 1.98 26.37 -15.10
C LEU A 124 2.15 27.05 -13.74
N LYS A 125 2.51 28.34 -13.69
CA LYS A 125 2.54 29.11 -12.44
C LYS A 125 1.15 29.23 -11.82
N ARG A 126 0.11 29.45 -12.64
CA ARG A 126 -1.29 29.45 -12.19
C ARG A 126 -1.70 28.11 -11.60
N TYR A 127 -1.40 26.99 -12.28
CA TYR A 127 -1.65 25.65 -11.73
C TYR A 127 -0.91 25.41 -10.41
N LYS A 128 0.31 25.92 -10.28
CA LYS A 128 1.10 25.83 -9.04
C LYS A 128 0.41 26.53 -7.85
N GLN A 129 -0.41 27.56 -8.08
CA GLN A 129 -1.15 28.27 -7.03
C GLN A 129 -2.29 27.42 -6.43
N MET A 130 -2.81 26.43 -7.15
CA MET A 130 -3.79 25.48 -6.63
C MET A 130 -3.22 24.54 -5.55
N THR A 131 -1.89 24.46 -5.45
CA THR A 131 -1.23 23.57 -4.47
C THR A 131 -1.46 24.08 -3.05
N ASN A 132 -1.95 23.22 -2.17
CA ASN A 132 -1.96 23.50 -0.74
C ASN A 132 -0.51 23.59 -0.23
N ASN A 133 -0.07 24.79 0.17
CA ASN A 133 1.29 25.07 0.59
C ASN A 133 1.57 24.78 2.07
N SER A 134 0.62 24.23 2.82
CA SER A 134 0.81 23.88 4.24
C SER A 134 1.98 22.92 4.48
N TRP A 135 2.38 22.15 3.46
CA TRP A 135 3.58 21.30 3.56
C TRP A 135 4.86 22.09 3.80
N LYS A 136 5.00 23.34 3.28
CA LYS A 136 6.19 24.19 3.50
C LYS A 136 6.34 24.63 4.95
N THR A 137 5.26 24.71 5.68
CA THR A 137 5.24 25.06 7.10
C THR A 137 5.34 23.84 8.02
N GLY A 138 5.52 22.63 7.46
CA GLY A 138 5.63 21.40 8.24
C GLY A 138 4.30 20.86 8.78
N MET A 139 3.15 21.30 8.26
CA MET A 139 1.82 20.88 8.74
C MET A 139 1.27 19.63 8.02
N VAL A 140 2.11 18.89 7.29
CA VAL A 140 1.69 17.71 6.51
C VAL A 140 2.47 16.47 6.92
N SER A 141 1.76 15.42 7.31
CA SER A 141 2.32 14.13 7.68
C SER A 141 2.94 13.42 6.46
N GLY A 142 4.24 13.15 6.49
CA GLY A 142 4.93 12.50 5.39
C GLY A 142 4.82 13.31 4.08
N THR A 143 4.46 12.65 2.97
CA THR A 143 4.18 13.24 1.65
C THR A 143 5.37 13.99 1.05
N VAL A 144 5.84 15.08 1.67
CA VAL A 144 7.04 15.85 1.32
C VAL A 144 8.08 15.66 2.41
N TYR A 145 9.18 14.99 2.08
CA TYR A 145 10.20 14.59 3.07
C TYR A 145 11.29 15.65 3.28
N ASN A 146 11.54 16.45 2.26
CA ASN A 146 12.39 17.63 2.24
C ASN A 146 11.67 18.71 1.43
N GLY A 147 12.04 19.91 1.46
CA GLY A 147 11.41 21.00 0.70
C GLY A 147 12.42 22.09 0.39
N ASP A 148 13.71 21.76 0.48
CA ASP A 148 14.80 22.68 0.25
C ASP A 148 14.85 23.15 -1.20
N ASP A 149 14.91 24.47 -1.41
CA ASP A 149 14.89 25.05 -2.75
C ASP A 149 16.21 24.79 -3.49
N SER A 150 17.36 24.72 -2.80
CA SER A 150 18.67 24.43 -3.40
C SER A 150 18.74 22.98 -3.92
N LEU A 151 18.20 22.04 -3.16
CA LEU A 151 18.05 20.65 -3.61
C LEU A 151 17.10 20.57 -4.82
N THR A 152 16.02 21.33 -4.80
CA THR A 152 15.05 21.37 -5.92
C THR A 152 15.74 21.89 -7.19
N GLU A 153 16.57 22.92 -7.08
CA GLU A 153 17.35 23.45 -8.21
C GLU A 153 18.36 22.42 -8.74
N LEU A 154 19.08 21.71 -7.86
CA LEU A 154 20.00 20.64 -8.25
C LEU A 154 19.26 19.55 -9.02
N MET A 155 18.12 19.09 -8.50
CA MET A 155 17.30 18.05 -9.17
C MET A 155 16.78 18.53 -10.53
N ALA A 156 16.32 19.77 -10.64
CA ALA A 156 15.81 20.34 -11.89
C ALA A 156 16.92 20.43 -12.95
N LYS A 157 18.11 20.90 -12.60
CA LYS A 157 19.28 20.94 -13.48
C LYS A 157 19.69 19.55 -13.94
N THR A 158 19.76 18.62 -12.99
CA THR A 158 20.09 17.21 -13.30
C THR A 158 19.04 16.61 -14.23
N TYR A 159 17.76 16.80 -13.96
CA TYR A 159 16.68 16.34 -14.84
C TYR A 159 16.85 16.87 -16.27
N GLY A 160 17.11 18.16 -16.41
CA GLY A 160 17.32 18.79 -17.73
C GLY A 160 18.48 18.19 -18.51
N MET A 161 19.58 17.82 -17.84
CA MET A 161 20.74 17.16 -18.49
C MET A 161 20.42 15.76 -19.02
N PHE A 162 19.53 15.02 -18.35
CA PHE A 162 19.21 13.60 -18.64
C PHE A 162 17.77 13.37 -19.09
N ALA A 163 17.04 14.42 -19.50
CA ALA A 163 15.61 14.36 -19.84
C ALA A 163 15.26 13.30 -20.91
N TRP A 164 16.18 13.03 -21.82
CA TRP A 164 16.01 12.07 -22.91
C TRP A 164 16.61 10.69 -22.65
N ALA A 165 17.29 10.51 -21.51
CA ALA A 165 17.98 9.28 -21.20
C ALA A 165 17.01 8.15 -20.87
N ASN A 166 17.27 6.95 -21.43
CA ASN A 166 16.47 5.75 -21.23
C ASN A 166 17.35 4.54 -20.89
N PRO A 167 17.35 4.05 -19.64
CA PRO A 167 18.15 2.89 -19.22
C PRO A 167 17.84 1.57 -19.95
N LEU A 168 16.77 1.51 -20.75
CA LEU A 168 16.50 0.35 -21.61
C LEU A 168 17.57 0.16 -22.71
N HIS A 169 18.25 1.26 -23.08
CA HIS A 169 19.30 1.29 -24.11
C HIS A 169 20.65 1.63 -23.47
N PRO A 170 21.29 0.68 -22.76
CA PRO A 170 22.51 0.94 -22.00
C PRO A 170 23.75 1.18 -22.88
N ASP A 171 23.70 0.84 -24.15
CA ASP A 171 24.68 1.16 -25.18
C ASP A 171 24.65 2.63 -25.62
N VAL A 172 23.44 3.22 -25.64
CA VAL A 172 23.23 4.64 -25.96
C VAL A 172 23.43 5.52 -24.73
N PHE A 173 23.03 5.04 -23.55
CA PHE A 173 23.07 5.77 -22.28
C PHE A 173 23.92 5.07 -21.21
N PRO A 174 25.24 4.89 -21.45
CA PRO A 174 26.14 4.23 -20.51
C PRO A 174 26.32 5.01 -19.20
N ASP A 175 26.15 6.31 -19.22
CA ASP A 175 26.16 7.23 -18.10
C ASP A 175 25.04 6.92 -17.09
N VAL A 176 23.80 6.85 -17.55
CA VAL A 176 22.65 6.54 -16.68
C VAL A 176 22.71 5.08 -16.20
N ARG A 177 23.15 4.15 -17.07
CA ARG A 177 23.41 2.78 -16.64
C ARG A 177 24.43 2.71 -15.49
N LYS A 178 25.51 3.52 -15.56
CA LYS A 178 26.52 3.62 -14.50
C LYS A 178 25.89 4.17 -13.22
N MET A 179 25.13 5.27 -13.29
CA MET A 179 24.47 5.88 -12.14
C MET A 179 23.48 4.91 -11.47
N GLU A 180 22.67 4.18 -12.25
CA GLU A 180 21.76 3.16 -11.72
C GLU A 180 22.52 2.06 -10.95
N ALA A 181 23.59 1.55 -11.52
CA ALA A 181 24.42 0.54 -10.88
C ALA A 181 25.05 1.05 -9.56
N GLU A 182 25.47 2.30 -9.53
CA GLU A 182 26.03 2.96 -8.35
C GLU A 182 24.97 3.20 -7.27
N VAL A 183 23.76 3.68 -7.62
CA VAL A 183 22.63 3.82 -6.70
C VAL A 183 22.34 2.48 -6.01
N VAL A 184 22.23 1.41 -6.78
CA VAL A 184 22.00 0.06 -6.24
C VAL A 184 23.14 -0.37 -5.34
N ARG A 185 24.40 -0.14 -5.75
CA ARG A 185 25.56 -0.55 -4.96
C ARG A 185 25.68 0.24 -3.66
N MET A 186 25.46 1.56 -3.70
CA MET A 186 25.42 2.39 -2.49
C MET A 186 24.34 1.92 -1.53
N CYS A 187 23.13 1.66 -2.01
CA CYS A 187 22.05 1.12 -1.18
C CYS A 187 22.43 -0.24 -0.58
N CYS A 188 22.92 -1.20 -1.37
CA CYS A 188 23.37 -2.49 -0.83
C CYS A 188 24.43 -2.32 0.26
N SER A 189 25.36 -1.38 0.10
CA SER A 189 26.38 -1.08 1.11
C SER A 189 25.79 -0.50 2.39
N MET A 190 24.85 0.45 2.27
CA MET A 190 24.14 1.05 3.42
C MET A 190 23.40 -0.01 4.26
N PHE A 191 22.87 -1.04 3.62
CA PHE A 191 22.19 -2.16 4.27
C PHE A 191 23.11 -3.33 4.59
N ASN A 192 24.42 -3.10 4.67
CA ASN A 192 25.43 -4.10 5.02
C ASN A 192 25.42 -5.35 4.13
N GLY A 193 25.05 -5.17 2.87
CA GLY A 193 25.14 -6.22 1.86
C GLY A 193 26.58 -6.47 1.43
N ASP A 194 26.91 -7.73 1.20
CA ASP A 194 28.21 -8.16 0.72
C ASP A 194 28.44 -7.84 -0.78
N LYS A 195 29.53 -8.36 -1.34
CA LYS A 195 29.89 -8.18 -2.77
C LYS A 195 28.88 -8.79 -3.75
N ASP A 196 28.11 -9.80 -3.30
CA ASP A 196 27.14 -10.53 -4.13
C ASP A 196 25.74 -9.91 -4.05
N SER A 197 25.53 -9.04 -3.07
CA SER A 197 24.29 -8.28 -2.93
C SER A 197 24.08 -7.35 -4.10
N CYS A 198 22.85 -7.32 -4.61
CA CYS A 198 22.49 -6.66 -5.85
C CYS A 198 21.02 -6.20 -5.82
N GLY A 199 20.58 -5.47 -6.84
CA GLY A 199 19.22 -4.96 -6.85
C GLY A 199 18.83 -4.36 -8.19
N ALA A 200 17.76 -3.53 -8.16
CA ALA A 200 17.30 -2.72 -9.27
C ALA A 200 16.65 -1.44 -8.75
N VAL A 201 16.78 -0.34 -9.48
CA VAL A 201 15.99 0.86 -9.25
C VAL A 201 14.58 0.64 -9.80
N THR A 202 13.57 1.06 -9.05
CA THR A 202 12.15 0.91 -9.37
C THR A 202 11.45 2.27 -9.30
N SER A 203 10.20 2.32 -9.75
CA SER A 203 9.38 3.56 -9.72
C SER A 203 8.84 3.93 -8.34
N GLY A 204 8.99 3.06 -7.34
CA GLY A 204 8.49 3.30 -5.98
C GLY A 204 8.42 2.02 -5.17
N GLY A 205 8.19 2.16 -3.85
CA GLY A 205 8.13 1.05 -2.91
C GLY A 205 7.13 -0.04 -3.29
N THR A 206 5.99 0.34 -3.84
CA THR A 206 5.00 -0.62 -4.34
C THR A 206 5.60 -1.53 -5.41
N GLU A 207 6.33 -0.99 -6.39
CA GLU A 207 6.99 -1.80 -7.40
C GLU A 207 8.11 -2.65 -6.81
N SER A 208 8.92 -2.10 -5.89
CA SER A 208 9.97 -2.83 -5.18
C SER A 208 9.42 -4.06 -4.45
N ILE A 209 8.33 -3.89 -3.69
CA ILE A 209 7.64 -4.98 -2.97
C ILE A 209 7.10 -6.01 -3.97
N MET A 210 6.39 -5.55 -5.01
CA MET A 210 5.80 -6.45 -6.00
C MET A 210 6.88 -7.27 -6.73
N LEU A 211 8.01 -6.68 -7.10
CA LEU A 211 9.13 -7.42 -7.73
C LEU A 211 9.75 -8.46 -6.79
N ALA A 212 9.87 -8.17 -5.50
CA ALA A 212 10.29 -9.15 -4.51
C ALA A 212 9.30 -10.33 -4.45
N MET A 213 8.00 -10.04 -4.36
CA MET A 213 6.95 -11.08 -4.32
C MET A 213 6.91 -11.87 -5.62
N LEU A 214 7.11 -11.23 -6.78
CA LEU A 214 7.25 -11.91 -8.07
C LEU A 214 8.42 -12.89 -8.08
N ALA A 215 9.58 -12.48 -7.55
CA ALA A 215 10.75 -13.35 -7.48
C ALA A 215 10.48 -14.58 -6.61
N TYR A 216 9.88 -14.42 -5.44
CA TYR A 216 9.54 -15.55 -4.54
C TYR A 216 8.44 -16.43 -5.10
N ARG A 217 7.43 -15.86 -5.78
CA ARG A 217 6.43 -16.63 -6.51
C ARG A 217 7.07 -17.54 -7.55
N ASN A 218 7.99 -17.00 -8.34
CA ASN A 218 8.64 -17.73 -9.41
C ASN A 218 9.48 -18.91 -8.86
N ILE A 219 10.22 -18.68 -7.76
CA ILE A 219 10.95 -19.74 -7.06
C ILE A 219 9.99 -20.82 -6.54
N ALA A 220 8.91 -20.43 -5.92
CA ALA A 220 7.92 -21.37 -5.37
C ALA A 220 7.27 -22.22 -6.49
N ARG A 221 6.96 -21.60 -7.63
CA ARG A 221 6.40 -22.31 -8.79
C ARG A 221 7.38 -23.28 -9.42
N ASP A 222 8.67 -22.93 -9.49
CA ASP A 222 9.72 -23.87 -9.93
C ASP A 222 9.82 -25.09 -9.00
N ASN A 223 9.51 -24.90 -7.72
CA ASN A 223 9.42 -25.97 -6.72
C ASN A 223 8.04 -26.68 -6.70
N GLY A 224 7.18 -26.43 -7.71
CA GLY A 224 5.89 -27.10 -7.87
C GLY A 224 4.72 -26.52 -7.07
N ILE A 225 4.89 -25.39 -6.38
CA ILE A 225 3.82 -24.73 -5.63
C ILE A 225 3.01 -23.85 -6.59
N LYS A 226 1.82 -24.28 -6.97
CA LYS A 226 0.97 -23.58 -7.96
C LYS A 226 0.43 -22.26 -7.46
N ILE A 227 -0.01 -22.21 -6.19
CA ILE A 227 -0.54 -21.01 -5.51
C ILE A 227 0.33 -20.80 -4.27
N PRO A 228 1.45 -20.03 -4.38
CA PRO A 228 2.31 -19.71 -3.26
C PRO A 228 1.62 -18.77 -2.26
N GLU A 229 2.06 -18.81 -1.00
CA GLU A 229 1.51 -18.02 0.09
C GLU A 229 2.55 -17.05 0.65
N ILE A 230 2.14 -15.78 0.81
CA ILE A 230 2.88 -14.74 1.52
C ILE A 230 2.37 -14.68 2.95
N ILE A 231 3.25 -14.66 3.94
CA ILE A 231 2.87 -14.42 5.35
C ILE A 231 3.38 -13.04 5.76
N VAL A 232 2.45 -12.17 6.17
CA VAL A 232 2.72 -10.76 6.53
C VAL A 232 2.07 -10.38 7.86
N PRO A 233 2.64 -9.45 8.64
CA PRO A 233 1.90 -8.78 9.70
C PRO A 233 0.70 -8.01 9.13
N VAL A 234 -0.41 -7.88 9.88
CA VAL A 234 -1.56 -7.04 9.44
C VAL A 234 -1.20 -5.56 9.24
N SER A 235 -0.06 -5.14 9.78
CA SER A 235 0.49 -3.78 9.61
C SER A 235 1.36 -3.60 8.37
N ALA A 236 1.63 -4.66 7.62
CA ALA A 236 2.41 -4.59 6.39
C ALA A 236 1.70 -3.73 5.34
N HIS A 237 2.48 -3.10 4.47
CA HIS A 237 1.93 -2.21 3.44
C HIS A 237 1.02 -2.96 2.46
N ALA A 238 -0.10 -2.35 2.06
CA ALA A 238 -1.08 -2.94 1.13
C ALA A 238 -0.51 -3.33 -0.25
N ALA A 239 0.74 -2.97 -0.56
CA ALA A 239 1.44 -3.45 -1.75
C ALA A 239 1.65 -4.98 -1.75
N PHE A 240 1.68 -5.63 -0.58
CA PHE A 240 1.71 -7.09 -0.48
C PHE A 240 0.39 -7.71 -0.90
N ASP A 241 -0.75 -7.12 -0.51
CA ASP A 241 -2.10 -7.52 -0.95
C ASP A 241 -2.24 -7.34 -2.47
N LYS A 242 -1.75 -6.20 -2.99
CA LYS A 242 -1.73 -5.93 -4.42
C LYS A 242 -0.90 -6.98 -5.16
N ALA A 243 0.27 -7.34 -4.65
CA ALA A 243 1.12 -8.38 -5.24
C ALA A 243 0.42 -9.75 -5.23
N ALA A 244 -0.20 -10.13 -4.10
CA ALA A 244 -0.94 -11.37 -3.97
C ALA A 244 -2.07 -11.45 -5.01
N SER A 245 -2.86 -10.39 -5.13
CA SER A 245 -3.95 -10.28 -6.11
C SER A 245 -3.43 -10.39 -7.56
N TYR A 246 -2.42 -9.61 -7.94
CA TYR A 246 -1.94 -9.56 -9.32
C TYR A 246 -1.19 -10.83 -9.76
N PHE A 247 -0.55 -11.52 -8.82
CA PHE A 247 0.29 -12.68 -9.12
C PHE A 247 -0.36 -14.01 -8.78
N HIS A 248 -1.64 -14.02 -8.41
CA HIS A 248 -2.36 -15.24 -7.96
C HIS A 248 -1.60 -15.96 -6.86
N MET A 249 -1.34 -15.25 -5.77
CA MET A 249 -0.75 -15.77 -4.55
C MET A 249 -1.77 -15.67 -3.41
N LYS A 250 -1.69 -16.56 -2.45
CA LYS A 250 -2.39 -16.41 -1.18
C LYS A 250 -1.62 -15.45 -0.29
N ILE A 251 -2.33 -14.65 0.52
CA ILE A 251 -1.74 -13.82 1.58
C ILE A 251 -2.40 -14.15 2.92
N THR A 252 -1.57 -14.32 3.95
CA THR A 252 -2.05 -14.57 5.31
C THR A 252 -1.53 -13.46 6.23
N HIS A 253 -2.47 -12.73 6.83
CA HIS A 253 -2.19 -11.63 7.75
C HIS A 253 -2.09 -12.15 9.18
N ILE A 254 -0.98 -11.81 9.84
CA ILE A 254 -0.69 -12.22 11.22
C ILE A 254 -1.05 -11.07 12.16
N PRO A 255 -1.82 -11.34 13.24
CA PRO A 255 -2.18 -10.32 14.20
C PRO A 255 -0.95 -9.72 14.91
N LEU A 256 -1.13 -8.53 15.46
CA LEU A 256 -0.14 -7.83 16.27
C LEU A 256 -0.47 -8.03 17.75
N ASP A 257 0.56 -8.00 18.57
CA ASP A 257 0.40 -7.80 20.02
C ASP A 257 -0.23 -6.42 20.29
N GLU A 258 -1.27 -6.37 21.10
CA GLU A 258 -2.07 -5.16 21.31
C GLU A 258 -1.29 -4.02 21.95
N LYS A 259 -0.31 -4.32 22.80
CA LYS A 259 0.48 -3.33 23.54
C LYS A 259 1.69 -2.84 22.77
N THR A 260 2.46 -3.79 22.22
CA THR A 260 3.72 -3.48 21.54
C THR A 260 3.54 -3.16 20.07
N ARG A 261 2.40 -3.55 19.48
CA ARG A 261 2.09 -3.46 18.03
C ARG A 261 3.10 -4.20 17.15
N LYS A 262 3.88 -5.10 17.72
CA LYS A 262 4.74 -6.05 16.99
C LYS A 262 3.95 -7.27 16.56
N VAL A 263 4.39 -7.93 15.51
CA VAL A 263 3.75 -9.17 15.03
C VAL A 263 3.78 -10.29 16.08
N ASP A 264 2.68 -11.04 16.24
CA ASP A 264 2.64 -12.24 17.08
C ASP A 264 3.45 -13.37 16.40
N LEU A 265 4.66 -13.60 16.92
CA LEU A 265 5.57 -14.64 16.42
C LEU A 265 5.00 -16.06 16.56
N ASN A 266 4.16 -16.32 17.57
CA ASN A 266 3.53 -17.62 17.74
C ASN A 266 2.45 -17.85 16.68
N ALA A 267 1.64 -16.85 16.39
CA ALA A 267 0.67 -16.89 15.30
C ALA A 267 1.39 -17.04 13.95
N LEU A 268 2.46 -16.27 13.71
CA LEU A 268 3.27 -16.36 12.50
C LEU A 268 3.82 -17.78 12.31
N LYS A 269 4.40 -18.36 13.35
CA LYS A 269 4.91 -19.75 13.32
C LYS A 269 3.82 -20.77 12.99
N ARG A 270 2.59 -20.61 13.53
CA ARG A 270 1.46 -21.52 13.23
C ARG A 270 0.96 -21.39 11.80
N ALA A 271 1.08 -20.20 11.20
CA ALA A 271 0.65 -19.95 9.83
C ALA A 271 1.59 -20.54 8.76
N ILE A 272 2.85 -20.83 9.12
CA ILE A 272 3.82 -21.42 8.17
C ILE A 272 3.33 -22.79 7.71
N GLY A 273 3.13 -22.94 6.40
CA GLY A 273 2.65 -24.17 5.77
C GLY A 273 3.46 -24.56 4.53
N ARG A 274 3.02 -25.62 3.86
CA ARG A 274 3.70 -26.15 2.66
C ARG A 274 3.66 -25.21 1.45
N LYS A 275 2.71 -24.26 1.43
CA LYS A 275 2.56 -23.29 0.35
C LYS A 275 3.30 -21.97 0.65
N THR A 276 3.79 -21.76 1.86
CA THR A 276 4.49 -20.54 2.26
C THR A 276 5.74 -20.36 1.42
N CYS A 277 5.91 -19.21 0.79
CA CYS A 277 7.05 -18.90 -0.07
C CYS A 277 7.91 -17.75 0.45
N VAL A 278 7.41 -16.92 1.36
CA VAL A 278 8.14 -15.80 1.95
C VAL A 278 7.50 -15.36 3.27
N LEU A 279 8.33 -14.96 4.22
CA LEU A 279 7.93 -14.23 5.42
C LEU A 279 8.29 -12.75 5.25
N VAL A 280 7.45 -11.86 5.77
CA VAL A 280 7.64 -10.42 5.67
C VAL A 280 7.79 -9.78 7.05
N ALA A 281 8.70 -8.82 7.15
CA ALA A 281 8.84 -7.91 8.28
C ALA A 281 8.90 -6.47 7.77
N SER A 282 8.45 -5.50 8.55
CA SER A 282 8.56 -4.07 8.23
C SER A 282 9.50 -3.35 9.19
N ALA A 283 10.34 -2.47 8.66
CA ALA A 283 11.28 -1.66 9.44
C ALA A 283 11.28 -0.19 8.96
N PRO A 284 10.42 0.67 9.55
CA PRO A 284 9.26 0.34 10.38
C PRO A 284 7.98 0.08 9.55
N GLN A 285 6.95 -0.45 10.19
CA GLN A 285 5.60 -0.50 9.62
C GLN A 285 5.00 0.93 9.48
N PHE A 286 4.19 1.13 8.45
CA PHE A 286 3.58 2.43 8.16
C PHE A 286 2.58 2.90 9.24
N PRO A 287 1.65 2.08 9.77
CA PRO A 287 0.59 2.59 10.64
C PRO A 287 1.09 3.23 11.94
N HIS A 288 1.98 2.57 12.66
CA HIS A 288 2.37 3.00 14.02
C HIS A 288 3.87 3.25 14.17
N GLY A 289 4.67 3.06 13.10
CA GLY A 289 6.12 3.30 13.14
C GLY A 289 6.93 2.27 13.93
N ILE A 290 6.37 1.10 14.22
CA ILE A 290 7.02 0.04 14.99
C ILE A 290 7.88 -0.83 14.07
N ILE A 291 9.08 -1.17 14.52
CA ILE A 291 9.96 -2.12 13.84
C ILE A 291 9.53 -3.54 14.25
N ASP A 292 9.23 -4.38 13.28
CA ASP A 292 8.95 -5.79 13.53
C ASP A 292 10.20 -6.51 14.07
N PRO A 293 10.05 -7.64 14.78
CA PRO A 293 11.17 -8.42 15.32
C PRO A 293 11.88 -9.20 14.18
N VAL A 294 12.64 -8.47 13.35
CA VAL A 294 13.27 -8.99 12.12
C VAL A 294 14.15 -10.20 12.38
N GLU A 295 14.97 -10.18 13.45
CA GLU A 295 15.84 -11.29 13.79
C GLU A 295 15.06 -12.57 14.10
N ASP A 296 13.94 -12.46 14.82
CA ASP A 296 13.15 -13.62 15.21
C ASP A 296 12.34 -14.17 14.02
N ILE A 297 11.82 -13.29 13.15
CA ILE A 297 11.21 -13.69 11.87
C ILE A 297 12.25 -14.38 10.98
N ALA A 298 13.46 -13.85 10.91
CA ALA A 298 14.55 -14.44 10.14
C ALA A 298 14.99 -15.81 10.69
N LYS A 299 15.03 -16.00 12.02
CA LYS A 299 15.26 -17.32 12.65
C LYS A 299 14.19 -18.33 12.24
N LEU A 300 12.91 -17.91 12.19
CA LEU A 300 11.82 -18.76 11.67
C LEU A 300 12.04 -19.08 10.20
N GLY A 301 12.38 -18.07 9.38
CA GLY A 301 12.71 -18.26 7.97
C GLY A 301 13.80 -19.31 7.77
N GLN A 302 14.92 -19.19 8.49
CA GLN A 302 16.03 -20.17 8.44
C GLN A 302 15.58 -21.57 8.87
N LYS A 303 14.81 -21.65 9.96
CA LYS A 303 14.30 -22.94 10.48
C LYS A 303 13.44 -23.72 9.49
N TYR A 304 12.63 -22.99 8.70
CA TYR A 304 11.71 -23.60 7.73
C TYR A 304 12.21 -23.54 6.29
N GLY A 305 13.44 -23.03 6.05
CA GLY A 305 14.01 -22.88 4.71
C GLY A 305 13.28 -21.83 3.87
N LEU A 306 12.69 -20.81 4.49
CA LEU A 306 11.91 -19.76 3.84
C LEU A 306 12.71 -18.46 3.73
N PRO A 307 12.63 -17.75 2.60
CA PRO A 307 13.18 -16.41 2.47
C PRO A 307 12.44 -15.40 3.34
N VAL A 308 13.14 -14.33 3.73
CA VAL A 308 12.57 -13.21 4.48
C VAL A 308 12.79 -11.91 3.71
N HIS A 309 11.71 -11.18 3.48
CA HIS A 309 11.73 -9.82 2.93
C HIS A 309 11.55 -8.81 4.05
N VAL A 310 12.39 -7.77 4.06
CA VAL A 310 12.25 -6.65 5.00
C VAL A 310 11.82 -5.41 4.23
N ASP A 311 10.61 -4.94 4.52
CA ASP A 311 10.10 -3.69 3.96
C ASP A 311 10.67 -2.50 4.73
N CYS A 312 11.69 -1.88 4.16
CA CYS A 312 12.30 -0.63 4.63
C CYS A 312 11.91 0.57 3.74
N CYS A 313 10.82 0.50 2.96
CA CYS A 313 10.40 1.61 2.11
C CYS A 313 10.30 2.92 2.87
N LEU A 314 9.80 2.89 4.10
CA LEU A 314 9.72 4.08 4.95
C LEU A 314 11.04 4.37 5.69
N GLY A 315 11.67 3.36 6.28
CA GLY A 315 12.85 3.53 7.14
C GLY A 315 14.20 3.58 6.42
N GLY A 316 14.23 3.30 5.12
CA GLY A 316 15.44 2.93 4.38
C GLY A 316 16.55 3.98 4.33
N PHE A 317 16.24 5.25 4.52
CA PHE A 317 17.21 6.33 4.58
C PHE A 317 17.23 7.06 5.94
N LEU A 318 16.76 6.36 6.97
CA LEU A 318 16.92 6.73 8.39
C LEU A 318 17.66 5.63 9.14
N LEU A 319 17.13 4.41 9.12
CA LEU A 319 17.63 3.27 9.89
C LEU A 319 19.14 2.98 9.70
N PRO A 320 19.70 3.00 8.47
CA PRO A 320 21.13 2.77 8.27
C PRO A 320 22.02 3.82 8.94
N PHE A 321 21.50 5.00 9.21
CA PHE A 321 22.25 6.13 9.79
C PHE A 321 21.98 6.33 11.28
N MET A 322 21.03 5.61 11.87
CA MET A 322 20.59 5.83 13.25
C MET A 322 21.71 5.61 14.28
N ASP A 323 22.54 4.58 14.12
CA ASP A 323 23.66 4.33 15.04
C ASP A 323 24.63 5.53 15.08
N LYS A 324 25.02 6.04 13.90
CA LYS A 324 25.89 7.21 13.76
C LYS A 324 25.22 8.52 14.22
N ALA A 325 23.89 8.57 14.13
CA ALA A 325 23.11 9.69 14.65
C ALA A 325 22.92 9.66 16.17
N GLY A 326 23.34 8.59 16.87
CA GLY A 326 23.21 8.42 18.31
C GLY A 326 21.94 7.72 18.77
N PHE A 327 21.25 7.01 17.87
CA PHE A 327 20.00 6.30 18.13
C PHE A 327 20.10 4.83 17.69
N PRO A 328 20.88 3.98 18.38
CA PRO A 328 21.08 2.60 17.96
C PRO A 328 19.78 1.80 17.92
N VAL A 329 19.65 0.93 16.93
CA VAL A 329 18.53 0.02 16.73
C VAL A 329 19.03 -1.40 16.55
N GLN A 330 18.16 -2.39 16.83
CA GLN A 330 18.46 -3.79 16.56
C GLN A 330 18.72 -4.02 15.06
N PRO A 331 19.54 -5.00 14.69
CA PRO A 331 19.78 -5.35 13.29
C PRO A 331 18.48 -5.69 12.56
N PHE A 332 18.32 -5.15 11.36
CA PHE A 332 17.13 -5.33 10.53
C PHE A 332 17.46 -5.62 9.05
N ASP A 333 18.71 -5.53 8.67
CA ASP A 333 19.22 -5.56 7.30
C ASP A 333 19.98 -6.87 6.99
N PHE A 334 20.86 -6.86 5.99
CA PHE A 334 21.61 -8.04 5.59
C PHE A 334 22.61 -8.55 6.66
N ARG A 335 22.83 -7.84 7.75
CA ARG A 335 23.53 -8.40 8.92
C ARG A 335 22.75 -9.53 9.57
N VAL A 336 21.40 -9.52 9.43
CA VAL A 336 20.56 -10.59 9.96
C VAL A 336 20.60 -11.80 9.02
N PRO A 337 21.14 -12.95 9.48
CA PRO A 337 21.10 -14.17 8.71
C PRO A 337 19.65 -14.59 8.42
N GLY A 338 19.34 -14.91 7.15
CA GLY A 338 17.98 -15.27 6.72
C GLY A 338 17.21 -14.13 6.04
N VAL A 339 17.61 -12.86 6.20
CA VAL A 339 17.09 -11.77 5.37
C VAL A 339 17.63 -11.92 3.96
N THR A 340 16.72 -12.01 2.97
CA THR A 340 17.05 -12.33 1.58
C THR A 340 16.78 -11.18 0.61
N SER A 341 15.88 -10.27 0.95
CA SER A 341 15.61 -9.05 0.19
C SER A 341 15.14 -7.90 1.07
N ILE A 342 15.38 -6.67 0.60
CA ILE A 342 15.02 -5.43 1.29
C ILE A 342 14.53 -4.42 0.25
N SER A 343 13.38 -3.77 0.50
CA SER A 343 12.90 -2.61 -0.27
C SER A 343 13.18 -1.30 0.46
N ALA A 344 13.63 -0.26 -0.25
CA ALA A 344 13.96 1.04 0.34
C ALA A 344 13.63 2.18 -0.63
N ASP A 345 12.83 3.18 -0.18
CA ASP A 345 12.45 4.30 -1.03
C ASP A 345 13.45 5.45 -0.96
N THR A 346 14.16 5.66 -2.05
CA THR A 346 15.04 6.81 -2.21
C THR A 346 14.27 8.13 -2.23
N HIS A 347 13.00 8.11 -2.68
CA HIS A 347 12.14 9.29 -2.76
C HIS A 347 11.40 9.65 -1.45
N LYS A 348 11.65 8.93 -0.35
CA LYS A 348 11.19 9.31 1.00
C LYS A 348 12.33 10.02 1.72
N TYR A 349 12.92 9.43 2.75
CA TYR A 349 14.02 10.06 3.49
C TYR A 349 15.36 10.05 2.75
N GLY A 350 15.42 9.45 1.56
CA GLY A 350 16.54 9.65 0.63
C GLY A 350 16.44 10.96 -0.15
N PHE A 351 15.32 11.70 -0.05
CA PHE A 351 15.04 13.01 -0.63
C PHE A 351 15.13 13.09 -2.16
N ALA A 352 15.26 11.96 -2.84
CA ALA A 352 15.22 11.90 -4.30
C ALA A 352 13.84 12.26 -4.86
N PRO A 353 13.73 12.62 -6.15
CA PRO A 353 12.44 12.87 -6.78
C PRO A 353 11.49 11.67 -6.67
N LYS A 354 10.19 11.95 -6.60
CA LYS A 354 9.17 10.89 -6.66
C LYS A 354 9.35 10.05 -7.91
N GLY A 355 9.06 8.76 -7.83
CA GLY A 355 9.30 7.82 -8.92
C GLY A 355 10.62 7.06 -8.78
N SER A 356 11.17 6.93 -7.56
CA SER A 356 12.44 6.25 -7.30
C SER A 356 12.40 5.46 -5.99
N SER A 357 12.79 4.19 -6.05
CA SER A 357 12.96 3.25 -4.95
C SER A 357 14.00 2.20 -5.36
N VAL A 358 14.48 1.40 -4.44
CA VAL A 358 15.42 0.30 -4.72
C VAL A 358 14.93 -0.98 -4.08
N ILE A 359 14.87 -2.05 -4.88
CA ILE A 359 14.77 -3.42 -4.38
C ILE A 359 16.17 -4.04 -4.34
N MET A 360 16.53 -4.59 -3.20
CA MET A 360 17.82 -5.24 -2.97
C MET A 360 17.64 -6.72 -2.65
N TYR A 361 18.55 -7.54 -3.14
CA TYR A 361 18.60 -8.98 -2.91
C TYR A 361 19.98 -9.39 -2.41
N ARG A 362 20.02 -10.38 -1.54
CA ARG A 362 21.27 -10.97 -1.05
C ARG A 362 22.11 -11.59 -2.16
N THR A 363 21.47 -12.13 -3.21
CA THR A 363 22.17 -12.84 -4.31
C THR A 363 21.62 -12.49 -5.68
N LYS A 364 22.49 -12.58 -6.70
CA LYS A 364 22.12 -12.41 -8.11
C LYS A 364 21.09 -13.46 -8.57
N ALA A 365 21.13 -14.68 -8.02
CA ALA A 365 20.18 -15.73 -8.34
C ALA A 365 18.75 -15.34 -7.94
N LEU A 366 18.57 -14.72 -6.76
CA LEU A 366 17.27 -14.18 -6.34
C LEU A 366 16.81 -13.03 -7.24
N ARG A 367 17.68 -12.05 -7.52
CA ARG A 367 17.35 -10.93 -8.40
C ARG A 367 16.94 -11.40 -9.79
N GLY A 368 17.61 -12.39 -10.35
CA GLY A 368 17.29 -12.94 -11.67
C GLY A 368 15.86 -13.48 -11.78
N ARG A 369 15.22 -13.81 -10.65
CA ARG A 369 13.84 -14.31 -10.63
C ARG A 369 12.77 -13.23 -10.83
N GLN A 370 13.11 -11.95 -10.73
CA GLN A 370 12.21 -10.85 -11.09
C GLN A 370 12.30 -10.47 -12.57
N PHE A 371 13.38 -10.86 -13.29
CA PHE A 371 13.58 -10.47 -14.68
C PHE A 371 12.55 -11.12 -15.60
N PHE A 372 12.11 -10.37 -16.60
CA PHE A 372 11.33 -10.89 -17.71
C PHE A 372 12.21 -10.98 -18.95
N VAL A 373 12.18 -12.14 -19.61
CA VAL A 373 12.91 -12.37 -20.87
C VAL A 373 11.98 -13.07 -21.85
N GLN A 374 11.85 -12.51 -23.07
CA GLN A 374 11.10 -13.11 -24.17
C GLN A 374 12.04 -13.29 -25.38
N PRO A 375 12.59 -14.51 -25.59
CA PRO A 375 13.56 -14.76 -26.66
C PRO A 375 12.92 -14.88 -28.04
N ASN A 376 11.63 -15.22 -28.12
CA ASN A 376 10.93 -15.57 -29.36
C ASN A 376 10.00 -14.46 -29.88
N TRP A 377 10.20 -13.21 -29.43
CA TRP A 377 9.41 -12.10 -29.94
C TRP A 377 9.94 -11.65 -31.33
N THR A 378 9.02 -11.37 -32.26
CA THR A 378 9.36 -10.94 -33.62
C THR A 378 10.13 -9.62 -33.68
N GLY A 379 10.04 -8.78 -32.68
CA GLY A 379 10.81 -7.54 -32.52
C GLY A 379 12.24 -7.74 -32.01
N GLY A 380 12.70 -8.98 -31.85
CA GLY A 380 14.01 -9.33 -31.28
C GLY A 380 13.91 -9.92 -29.87
N ILE A 381 15.06 -10.09 -29.22
CA ILE A 381 15.08 -10.54 -27.81
C ILE A 381 14.67 -9.36 -26.90
N TYR A 382 13.59 -9.53 -26.17
CA TYR A 382 13.15 -8.54 -25.17
C TYR A 382 13.54 -8.97 -23.76
N ALA A 383 14.18 -8.08 -23.02
CA ALA A 383 14.51 -8.30 -21.62
C ALA A 383 14.25 -7.02 -20.79
N SER A 384 13.64 -7.17 -19.61
CA SER A 384 13.39 -6.06 -18.70
C SER A 384 13.69 -6.48 -17.25
N PRO A 385 14.39 -5.64 -16.45
CA PRO A 385 14.67 -5.94 -15.06
C PRO A 385 13.51 -5.60 -14.12
N THR A 386 12.51 -4.81 -14.57
CA THR A 386 11.38 -4.31 -13.80
C THR A 386 10.08 -4.45 -14.60
N PHE A 387 8.95 -3.90 -14.12
CA PHE A 387 7.69 -3.95 -14.87
C PHE A 387 7.68 -3.04 -16.10
N ALA A 388 8.42 -1.94 -16.06
CA ALA A 388 8.53 -1.03 -17.19
C ALA A 388 9.58 -1.51 -18.20
N GLY A 389 9.37 -1.21 -19.49
CA GLY A 389 10.40 -1.29 -20.52
C GLY A 389 11.28 -0.03 -20.48
N SER A 390 10.83 1.03 -21.14
CA SER A 390 11.46 2.36 -21.06
C SER A 390 11.29 2.94 -19.66
N ARG A 391 12.36 3.54 -19.12
CA ARG A 391 12.37 4.16 -17.80
C ARG A 391 12.95 5.57 -17.88
N ALA A 392 12.54 6.44 -16.98
CA ALA A 392 13.00 7.82 -16.92
C ALA A 392 14.45 7.90 -16.38
N GLY A 393 15.41 7.98 -17.29
CA GLY A 393 16.83 8.09 -16.91
C GLY A 393 17.13 9.35 -16.10
N ALA A 394 16.42 10.44 -16.36
CA ALA A 394 16.53 11.67 -15.58
C ALA A 394 16.19 11.48 -14.08
N ILE A 395 15.23 10.60 -13.75
CA ILE A 395 14.90 10.29 -12.34
C ILE A 395 16.04 9.49 -11.69
N VAL A 396 16.63 8.54 -12.42
CA VAL A 396 17.80 7.78 -11.94
C VAL A 396 18.99 8.72 -11.68
N ALA A 397 19.27 9.61 -12.62
CA ALA A 397 20.33 10.61 -12.48
C ALA A 397 20.09 11.58 -11.30
N ALA A 398 18.87 12.08 -11.14
CA ALA A 398 18.51 12.95 -10.03
C ALA A 398 18.56 12.22 -8.67
N CYS A 399 18.19 10.93 -8.64
CA CYS A 399 18.36 10.09 -7.45
C CYS A 399 19.85 9.95 -7.08
N TRP A 400 20.69 9.62 -8.05
CA TRP A 400 22.14 9.52 -7.88
C TRP A 400 22.73 10.85 -7.38
N ALA A 401 22.37 11.95 -8.02
CA ALA A 401 22.85 13.30 -7.66
C ALA A 401 22.45 13.67 -6.22
N THR A 402 21.22 13.37 -5.82
CA THR A 402 20.74 13.62 -4.46
C THR A 402 21.52 12.80 -3.44
N MET A 403 21.71 11.49 -3.67
CA MET A 403 22.46 10.62 -2.75
C MET A 403 23.90 11.09 -2.58
N VAL A 404 24.57 11.47 -3.67
CA VAL A 404 25.96 11.95 -3.64
C VAL A 404 26.04 13.35 -3.00
N HIS A 405 25.05 14.21 -3.22
CA HIS A 405 24.98 15.55 -2.63
C HIS A 405 24.89 15.51 -1.10
N PHE A 406 24.04 14.64 -0.55
CA PHE A 406 23.93 14.47 0.90
C PHE A 406 25.12 13.73 1.48
N GLY A 407 25.60 12.70 0.80
CA GLY A 407 26.61 11.81 1.35
C GLY A 407 26.16 11.19 2.67
N GLU A 408 27.06 10.49 3.33
CA GLU A 408 26.78 9.86 4.63
C GLU A 408 26.52 10.90 5.73
N GLU A 409 27.34 11.93 5.81
CA GLU A 409 27.25 12.96 6.86
C GLU A 409 25.91 13.72 6.79
N GLY A 410 25.44 14.07 5.59
CA GLY A 410 24.16 14.73 5.40
C GLY A 410 22.99 13.85 5.83
N TYR A 411 23.01 12.55 5.52
CA TYR A 411 21.99 11.63 5.99
C TYR A 411 22.04 11.37 7.50
N VAL A 412 23.22 11.34 8.11
CA VAL A 412 23.37 11.25 9.58
C VAL A 412 22.78 12.49 10.25
N ASP A 413 23.06 13.69 9.73
CA ASP A 413 22.53 14.94 10.29
C ASP A 413 21.00 15.00 10.19
N THR A 414 20.45 14.76 8.99
CA THR A 414 19.00 14.77 8.80
C THR A 414 18.29 13.70 9.63
N THR A 415 18.88 12.51 9.76
CA THR A 415 18.38 11.45 10.65
C THR A 415 18.36 11.91 12.09
N ARG A 416 19.45 12.51 12.59
CA ARG A 416 19.52 13.03 13.96
C ARG A 416 18.42 14.03 14.24
N ARG A 417 18.22 14.98 13.35
CA ARG A 417 17.16 16.00 13.47
C ARG A 417 15.78 15.38 13.50
N ILE A 418 15.45 14.51 12.53
CA ILE A 418 14.15 13.87 12.40
C ILE A 418 13.85 12.99 13.63
N ILE A 419 14.78 12.14 14.05
CA ILE A 419 14.57 11.23 15.19
C ILE A 419 14.45 12.00 16.52
N SER A 420 15.27 13.03 16.73
CA SER A 420 15.16 13.91 17.91
C SER A 420 13.78 14.58 17.96
N THR A 421 13.31 15.14 16.84
CA THR A 421 11.99 15.77 16.73
C THR A 421 10.87 14.76 16.96
N THR A 422 10.98 13.55 16.40
CA THR A 422 9.98 12.48 16.60
C THR A 422 9.86 12.11 18.08
N ARG A 423 11.00 11.93 18.77
CA ARG A 423 11.01 11.60 20.21
C ARG A 423 10.46 12.74 21.07
N HIS A 424 10.75 13.99 20.71
CA HIS A 424 10.20 15.16 21.36
C HIS A 424 8.67 15.21 21.23
N ILE A 425 8.16 15.06 20.02
CA ILE A 425 6.70 15.00 19.75
C ILE A 425 6.07 13.84 20.53
N ALA A 426 6.63 12.64 20.46
CA ALA A 426 6.09 11.47 21.16
C ALA A 426 6.05 11.68 22.68
N SER A 427 7.06 12.31 23.27
CA SER A 427 7.11 12.65 24.70
C SER A 427 6.04 13.68 25.06
N GLY A 428 5.87 14.72 24.25
CA GLY A 428 4.84 15.73 24.44
C GLY A 428 3.42 15.13 24.39
N LEU A 429 3.15 14.29 23.38
CA LEU A 429 1.85 13.63 23.22
C LEU A 429 1.53 12.66 24.38
N LYS A 430 2.50 11.92 24.89
CA LYS A 430 2.33 11.02 26.06
C LYS A 430 1.88 11.77 27.33
N SER A 431 2.12 13.08 27.43
CA SER A 431 1.72 13.89 28.57
C SER A 431 0.25 14.37 28.50
N ILE A 432 -0.43 14.22 27.38
CA ILE A 432 -1.79 14.73 27.15
C ILE A 432 -2.79 13.67 27.60
N LYS A 433 -3.64 14.00 28.58
CA LYS A 433 -4.73 13.13 29.05
C LYS A 433 -5.79 12.99 27.95
N GLY A 434 -6.33 11.78 27.79
CA GLY A 434 -7.36 11.46 26.80
C GLY A 434 -6.82 10.82 25.53
N ILE A 435 -5.51 10.84 25.32
CA ILE A 435 -4.83 10.12 24.22
C ILE A 435 -3.67 9.27 24.73
N PHE A 436 -3.25 8.33 23.92
CA PHE A 436 -2.02 7.54 24.14
C PHE A 436 -1.24 7.36 22.84
N VAL A 437 0.06 7.10 22.97
CA VAL A 437 0.95 6.79 21.86
C VAL A 437 1.07 5.27 21.74
N TYR A 438 0.90 4.73 20.52
CA TYR A 438 1.05 3.31 20.25
C TYR A 438 2.51 2.86 20.32
N GLY A 439 2.76 1.83 21.10
CA GLY A 439 4.06 1.19 21.23
C GLY A 439 5.18 2.18 21.58
N GLU A 440 6.36 1.97 21.01
CA GLU A 440 7.51 2.87 21.14
C GLU A 440 7.97 3.34 19.76
N PRO A 441 7.76 4.61 19.41
CA PRO A 441 8.14 5.16 18.12
C PRO A 441 9.67 5.37 18.07
N LEU A 442 10.37 4.41 17.48
CA LEU A 442 11.83 4.44 17.37
C LEU A 442 12.32 5.25 16.17
N VAL A 443 11.51 5.34 15.10
CA VAL A 443 11.90 5.97 13.83
C VAL A 443 11.18 7.31 13.66
N SER A 444 10.37 7.48 12.62
CA SER A 444 9.82 8.79 12.22
C SER A 444 8.30 8.89 12.33
N VAL A 445 7.62 7.85 12.79
CA VAL A 445 6.15 7.83 12.85
C VAL A 445 5.69 7.75 14.30
N VAL A 446 4.74 8.62 14.67
CA VAL A 446 4.09 8.62 15.98
C VAL A 446 2.60 8.35 15.78
N GLY A 447 2.16 7.14 16.12
CA GLY A 447 0.76 6.73 16.10
C GLY A 447 0.07 7.06 17.43
N ILE A 448 -1.12 7.65 17.39
CA ILE A 448 -1.92 8.04 18.56
C ILE A 448 -3.33 7.46 18.51
N GLY A 449 -3.86 7.12 19.66
CA GLY A 449 -5.22 6.64 19.86
C GLY A 449 -5.87 7.26 21.09
N SER A 450 -7.16 7.00 21.29
CA SER A 450 -7.90 7.38 22.49
C SER A 450 -8.82 6.23 22.93
N ASN A 451 -8.97 6.08 24.25
CA ASN A 451 -10.00 5.23 24.85
C ASN A 451 -11.20 6.03 25.36
N ASP A 452 -11.07 7.36 25.40
CA ASP A 452 -12.04 8.25 26.04
C ASP A 452 -13.01 8.85 25.02
N PHE A 453 -12.58 9.01 23.75
CA PHE A 453 -13.40 9.60 22.69
C PHE A 453 -13.07 8.99 21.31
N ASN A 454 -13.93 9.24 20.32
CA ASN A 454 -13.67 8.84 18.94
C ASN A 454 -12.49 9.65 18.37
N ILE A 455 -11.35 9.00 18.12
CA ILE A 455 -10.09 9.63 17.69
C ILE A 455 -10.24 10.45 16.39
N PHE A 456 -11.21 10.16 15.53
CA PHE A 456 -11.44 10.92 14.29
C PHE A 456 -11.99 12.32 14.54
N ARG A 457 -12.55 12.61 15.73
CA ARG A 457 -12.87 13.98 16.15
C ARG A 457 -11.61 14.83 16.31
N LEU A 458 -10.54 14.23 16.82
CA LEU A 458 -9.23 14.89 16.87
C LEU A 458 -8.67 15.13 15.47
N PHE A 459 -8.88 14.18 14.54
CA PHE A 459 -8.53 14.37 13.14
C PHE A 459 -9.21 15.61 12.54
N ASP A 460 -10.53 15.71 12.66
CA ASP A 460 -11.32 16.84 12.13
C ASP A 460 -10.87 18.18 12.75
N ALA A 461 -10.68 18.22 14.07
CA ALA A 461 -10.22 19.41 14.77
C ALA A 461 -8.81 19.86 14.35
N LEU A 462 -7.91 18.93 14.05
CA LEU A 462 -6.57 19.23 13.56
C LEU A 462 -6.59 19.68 12.08
N VAL A 463 -7.49 19.14 11.27
CA VAL A 463 -7.70 19.62 9.88
C VAL A 463 -8.18 21.08 9.89
N GLU A 464 -9.05 21.50 10.82
CA GLU A 464 -9.46 22.90 10.97
C GLU A 464 -8.27 23.83 11.32
N LYS A 465 -7.26 23.29 12.00
CA LYS A 465 -5.99 23.98 12.27
C LYS A 465 -4.95 23.86 11.15
N ASN A 466 -5.35 23.37 9.96
CA ASN A 466 -4.54 23.14 8.76
C ASN A 466 -3.51 21.98 8.86
N TRP A 467 -3.61 21.11 9.86
CA TRP A 467 -2.81 19.89 9.88
C TRP A 467 -3.39 18.85 8.92
N ASN A 468 -2.51 18.21 8.14
CA ASN A 468 -2.86 17.07 7.29
C ASN A 468 -2.21 15.80 7.86
N LEU A 469 -2.99 14.99 8.56
CA LEU A 469 -2.54 13.75 9.20
C LEU A 469 -3.06 12.53 8.43
N ASN A 470 -2.54 11.35 8.80
CA ASN A 470 -3.03 10.09 8.27
C ASN A 470 -4.01 9.43 9.25
N SER A 471 -5.23 9.21 8.79
CA SER A 471 -6.22 8.40 9.50
C SER A 471 -5.94 6.92 9.28
N LEU A 472 -6.02 6.14 10.35
CA LEU A 472 -5.71 4.71 10.38
C LEU A 472 -6.93 3.89 10.78
N GLN A 473 -6.91 2.59 10.41
CA GLN A 473 -7.99 1.65 10.72
C GLN A 473 -7.44 0.43 11.47
N PHE A 474 -8.28 -0.19 12.28
CA PHE A 474 -8.02 -1.48 12.96
C PHE A 474 -6.70 -1.52 13.75
N PRO A 475 -6.61 -0.69 14.83
CA PRO A 475 -7.63 0.13 15.46
C PRO A 475 -7.72 1.55 14.88
N SER A 476 -8.87 2.23 15.16
CA SER A 476 -9.03 3.65 14.87
C SER A 476 -7.92 4.44 15.52
N SER A 477 -7.15 5.14 14.73
CA SER A 477 -5.99 5.91 15.20
C SER A 477 -5.57 6.96 14.18
N LEU A 478 -4.66 7.83 14.57
CA LEU A 478 -4.02 8.81 13.70
C LEU A 478 -2.51 8.64 13.79
N HIS A 479 -1.79 9.02 12.74
CA HIS A 479 -0.35 9.19 12.89
C HIS A 479 0.18 10.47 12.26
N LEU A 480 1.28 10.96 12.83
CA LEU A 480 2.18 11.91 12.21
C LEU A 480 3.44 11.18 11.74
N CYS A 481 3.71 11.25 10.44
CA CYS A 481 4.99 10.84 9.85
C CYS A 481 5.90 12.06 9.80
N VAL A 482 6.85 12.14 10.72
CA VAL A 482 7.77 13.27 10.90
C VAL A 482 8.78 13.32 9.75
N THR A 483 8.88 14.47 9.09
CA THR A 483 9.82 14.73 7.99
C THR A 483 10.84 15.79 8.39
N LEU A 484 11.76 16.12 7.51
CA LEU A 484 12.71 17.19 7.75
C LEU A 484 12.02 18.56 7.95
N LEU A 485 10.85 18.77 7.36
CA LEU A 485 10.06 20.00 7.53
C LEU A 485 9.54 20.19 8.96
N HIS A 486 9.22 19.10 9.66
CA HIS A 486 8.81 19.17 11.07
C HIS A 486 9.94 19.53 12.03
N THR A 487 11.21 19.50 11.55
CA THR A 487 12.36 19.89 12.35
C THR A 487 12.62 21.40 12.35
N GLN A 488 11.79 22.17 11.62
CA GLN A 488 11.84 23.63 11.63
C GLN A 488 11.48 24.16 13.03
N PRO A 489 12.09 25.27 13.47
CA PRO A 489 11.83 25.83 14.80
C PRO A 489 10.34 26.09 15.04
N GLY A 490 9.81 25.62 16.16
CA GLY A 490 8.43 25.85 16.61
C GLY A 490 7.38 24.89 16.04
N VAL A 491 7.68 24.12 14.98
CA VAL A 491 6.67 23.23 14.35
C VAL A 491 6.28 22.07 15.25
N ALA A 492 7.23 21.44 15.90
CA ALA A 492 6.95 20.34 16.83
C ALA A 492 6.16 20.80 18.06
N GLU A 493 6.53 21.96 18.62
CA GLU A 493 5.85 22.61 19.74
C GLU A 493 4.42 23.00 19.38
N GLN A 494 4.22 23.59 18.19
CA GLN A 494 2.90 23.94 17.68
C GLN A 494 2.01 22.69 17.53
N PHE A 495 2.54 21.60 16.98
CA PHE A 495 1.80 20.35 16.85
C PHE A 495 1.34 19.81 18.22
N ILE A 496 2.26 19.73 19.19
CA ILE A 496 1.94 19.27 20.55
C ILE A 496 0.88 20.16 21.19
N GLN A 497 1.01 21.48 21.05
CA GLN A 497 0.05 22.43 21.63
C GLN A 497 -1.32 22.32 20.96
N ASP A 498 -1.37 22.23 19.62
CA ASP A 498 -2.62 22.08 18.87
C ASP A 498 -3.35 20.78 19.25
N VAL A 499 -2.63 19.66 19.36
CA VAL A 499 -3.21 18.39 19.84
C VAL A 499 -3.76 18.56 21.25
N LYS A 500 -3.02 19.19 22.16
CA LYS A 500 -3.45 19.43 23.53
C LYS A 500 -4.74 20.25 23.60
N ASP A 501 -4.79 21.36 22.86
CA ASP A 501 -5.96 22.25 22.83
C ASP A 501 -7.19 21.54 22.25
N CYS A 502 -7.02 20.82 21.15
CA CYS A 502 -8.10 20.04 20.54
C CYS A 502 -8.62 18.95 21.48
N VAL A 503 -7.73 18.21 22.15
CA VAL A 503 -8.12 17.17 23.10
C VAL A 503 -8.85 17.78 24.31
N GLN A 504 -8.39 18.90 24.83
CA GLN A 504 -9.09 19.59 25.94
C GLN A 504 -10.50 20.01 25.54
N GLU A 505 -10.72 20.49 24.33
CA GLU A 505 -12.04 20.84 23.84
C GLU A 505 -12.94 19.61 23.67
N ILE A 506 -12.41 18.55 23.04
CA ILE A 506 -13.13 17.28 22.84
C ILE A 506 -13.56 16.65 24.18
N MET A 507 -12.70 16.72 25.18
CA MET A 507 -12.94 16.15 26.50
C MET A 507 -14.04 16.87 27.33
N LYS A 508 -14.54 18.03 26.88
CA LYS A 508 -15.74 18.68 27.49
C LYS A 508 -17.01 17.87 27.19
N ASP A 509 -17.06 17.21 26.03
CA ASP A 509 -18.11 16.25 25.65
C ASP A 509 -17.49 15.09 24.85
N PRO A 510 -16.89 14.08 25.52
CA PRO A 510 -16.19 12.99 24.88
C PRO A 510 -17.11 12.04 24.09
N THR A 511 -18.43 12.09 24.39
CA THR A 511 -19.43 11.20 23.76
C THR A 511 -20.05 11.77 22.48
N ALA A 512 -19.80 13.01 22.14
CA ALA A 512 -20.33 13.63 20.92
C ALA A 512 -19.95 12.84 19.67
N GLU A 513 -20.85 12.83 18.70
CA GLU A 513 -20.66 12.15 17.42
C GLU A 513 -19.54 12.79 16.60
N CYS A 514 -18.89 11.99 15.75
CA CYS A 514 -17.88 12.45 14.81
C CYS A 514 -18.56 13.04 13.58
N GLY A 515 -18.13 14.23 13.15
CA GLY A 515 -18.55 14.89 11.92
C GLY A 515 -17.48 14.81 10.82
N GLY A 516 -17.70 15.60 9.76
CA GLY A 516 -16.67 15.89 8.77
C GLY A 516 -16.08 14.67 8.03
N ALA A 517 -14.81 14.80 7.66
CA ALA A 517 -14.06 13.72 6.99
C ALA A 517 -13.82 12.51 7.90
N GLY A 518 -13.71 12.73 9.21
CA GLY A 518 -13.56 11.66 10.20
C GLY A 518 -14.76 10.72 10.24
N ALA A 519 -15.95 11.20 9.96
CA ALA A 519 -17.15 10.37 9.88
C ALA A 519 -17.07 9.32 8.75
N ILE A 520 -16.43 9.64 7.62
CA ILE A 520 -16.25 8.71 6.49
C ILE A 520 -15.36 7.54 6.93
N TYR A 521 -14.26 7.82 7.65
CA TYR A 521 -13.38 6.76 8.17
C TYR A 521 -14.07 5.92 9.25
N GLY A 522 -14.84 6.55 10.14
CA GLY A 522 -15.65 5.87 11.14
C GLY A 522 -16.71 4.96 10.51
N MET A 523 -17.44 5.45 9.51
CA MET A 523 -18.39 4.65 8.74
C MET A 523 -17.70 3.49 8.02
N ALA A 524 -16.59 3.75 7.32
CA ALA A 524 -15.86 2.72 6.59
C ALA A 524 -15.43 1.56 7.49
N GLN A 525 -15.14 1.82 8.77
CA GLN A 525 -14.80 0.77 9.74
C GLN A 525 -16.03 0.03 10.27
N SER A 526 -17.16 0.72 10.44
CA SER A 526 -18.39 0.15 10.99
C SER A 526 -19.23 -0.61 9.96
N ILE A 527 -19.00 -0.38 8.66
CA ILE A 527 -19.69 -1.10 7.58
C ILE A 527 -19.18 -2.55 7.51
N PRO A 528 -20.00 -3.56 7.86
CA PRO A 528 -19.57 -4.95 7.81
C PRO A 528 -19.34 -5.45 6.38
N ASP A 529 -20.03 -4.84 5.40
CA ASP A 529 -19.88 -5.17 3.98
C ASP A 529 -18.73 -4.37 3.35
N ARG A 530 -17.55 -5.00 3.32
CA ARG A 530 -16.35 -4.40 2.71
C ARG A 530 -16.49 -4.11 1.21
N SER A 531 -17.49 -4.72 0.52
CA SER A 531 -17.75 -4.41 -0.89
C SER A 531 -18.22 -2.97 -1.11
N LEU A 532 -18.94 -2.40 -0.15
CA LEU A 532 -19.34 -0.97 -0.20
C LEU A 532 -18.12 -0.04 -0.04
N VAL A 533 -17.19 -0.41 0.83
CA VAL A 533 -15.93 0.34 0.98
C VAL A 533 -15.11 0.31 -0.30
N ASN A 534 -15.08 -0.84 -0.99
CA ASN A 534 -14.43 -0.95 -2.30
C ASN A 534 -15.11 -0.08 -3.36
N GLU A 535 -16.44 -0.02 -3.37
CA GLU A 535 -17.20 0.85 -4.27
C GLU A 535 -16.91 2.33 -4.02
N ILE A 536 -16.85 2.78 -2.75
CA ILE A 536 -16.47 4.15 -2.38
C ILE A 536 -15.02 4.46 -2.80
N ALA A 537 -14.09 3.53 -2.55
CA ALA A 537 -12.71 3.69 -2.97
C ALA A 537 -12.58 3.73 -4.52
N GLY A 538 -13.41 2.95 -5.23
CA GLY A 538 -13.52 3.02 -6.69
C GLY A 538 -14.00 4.39 -7.16
N ALA A 539 -15.07 4.91 -6.55
CA ALA A 539 -15.59 6.24 -6.85
C ALA A 539 -14.56 7.36 -6.58
N PHE A 540 -13.78 7.23 -5.50
CA PHE A 540 -12.67 8.14 -5.23
C PHE A 540 -11.62 8.11 -6.37
N LEU A 541 -11.26 6.94 -6.86
CA LEU A 541 -10.31 6.81 -7.97
C LEU A 541 -10.89 7.39 -9.28
N GLU A 542 -12.16 7.14 -9.58
CA GLU A 542 -12.84 7.73 -10.74
C GLU A 542 -12.87 9.26 -10.66
N ALA A 543 -13.15 9.82 -9.48
CA ALA A 543 -13.14 11.27 -9.25
C ALA A 543 -11.76 11.89 -9.52
N CYS A 544 -10.65 11.18 -9.26
CA CYS A 544 -9.29 11.64 -9.60
C CYS A 544 -9.07 11.86 -11.11
N TYR A 545 -9.85 11.19 -11.96
CA TYR A 545 -9.75 11.30 -13.43
C TYR A 545 -10.92 12.08 -14.04
N SER A 546 -11.87 12.54 -13.23
CA SER A 546 -13.00 13.33 -13.70
C SER A 546 -12.53 14.68 -14.26
N THR A 547 -13.02 15.03 -15.44
CA THR A 547 -12.83 16.34 -16.06
C THR A 547 -14.12 17.16 -16.05
N GLN A 548 -15.11 16.78 -15.22
CA GLN A 548 -16.33 17.54 -15.03
C GLN A 548 -16.13 18.56 -13.92
N ALA A 549 -16.38 19.82 -14.20
CA ALA A 549 -16.48 20.84 -13.16
C ALA A 549 -17.63 20.46 -12.20
N SER A 550 -17.41 20.58 -10.90
CA SER A 550 -18.51 20.43 -9.93
C SER A 550 -19.63 21.38 -10.31
N LYS A 551 -20.84 20.86 -10.49
CA LYS A 551 -22.02 21.71 -10.68
C LYS A 551 -22.10 22.63 -9.46
N PRO A 552 -22.23 23.97 -9.62
CA PRO A 552 -22.44 24.83 -8.48
C PRO A 552 -23.69 24.34 -7.75
N ALA A 553 -23.61 24.22 -6.43
CA ALA A 553 -24.76 23.87 -5.59
C ALA A 553 -25.92 24.78 -5.99
N ILE A 554 -27.05 24.18 -6.38
CA ILE A 554 -28.27 24.92 -6.67
C ILE A 554 -28.69 25.54 -5.32
N THR A 555 -28.24 26.76 -5.06
CA THR A 555 -28.83 27.56 -4.01
C THR A 555 -30.28 27.82 -4.45
N ASN A 556 -31.23 27.21 -3.75
CA ASN A 556 -32.65 27.50 -3.89
C ASN A 556 -32.85 29.01 -3.60
N GLY A 557 -32.65 29.81 -4.63
CA GLY A 557 -32.96 31.23 -4.64
C GLY A 557 -34.45 31.39 -4.90
N VAL A 558 -35.09 31.91 -3.90
CA VAL A 558 -36.46 32.41 -3.85
C VAL A 558 -36.87 33.04 -5.19
N HIS A 559 -37.97 32.56 -5.73
CA HIS A 559 -38.68 33.20 -6.83
C HIS A 559 -38.98 34.68 -6.51
N ALA A 560 -38.36 35.58 -7.24
CA ALA A 560 -38.86 36.91 -7.42
C ALA A 560 -39.53 36.97 -8.81
N THR A 561 -40.84 36.95 -8.79
CA THR A 561 -41.68 37.29 -9.93
C THR A 561 -41.43 38.71 -10.37
N HIS A 562 -41.04 38.95 -11.61
CA HIS A 562 -41.31 40.18 -12.28
C HIS A 562 -41.86 39.90 -13.69
N ASN A 563 -43.18 40.18 -13.81
CA ASN A 563 -43.85 40.45 -15.06
C ASN A 563 -43.31 41.73 -15.70
N GLY A 564 -43.21 41.76 -17.00
CA GLY A 564 -43.13 43.02 -17.72
C GLY A 564 -42.63 42.94 -19.16
N ASP A 565 -43.62 42.72 -20.06
CA ASP A 565 -43.74 43.30 -21.40
C ASP A 565 -42.71 43.06 -22.52
N ALA A 566 -43.25 42.40 -23.50
CA ALA A 566 -42.82 42.38 -24.89
C ALA A 566 -42.89 43.79 -25.52
N LYS A 567 -41.93 44.17 -26.38
CA LYS A 567 -42.16 44.78 -27.71
C LYS A 567 -40.89 44.91 -28.54
N LYS A 568 -40.99 44.29 -29.70
CA LYS A 568 -40.48 44.64 -31.03
C LYS A 568 -39.34 45.70 -31.14
N ALA A 569 -38.22 45.34 -31.71
CA ALA A 569 -37.75 45.73 -33.03
C ALA A 569 -36.57 44.85 -33.45
#